data_350dd8852ec5268ea6a389c3278cc4b8
#
_entry.id   350dd8852ec5268ea6a389c3278cc4b8
#
_cell.length_a   1.000
_cell.length_b   1.000
_cell.length_c   1.000
_cell.angle_alpha   90.00
_cell.angle_beta   90.00
_cell.angle_gamma   90.00
#
_symmetry.space_group_name_H-M   'P 1'
#
loop_
_entity.id
_entity.type
_entity.pdbx_description
1 polymer ?
#
loop_
_entity_poly.entity_id
_entity_poly.type
_entity_poly.pdbx_seq_one_letter_code
_entity_poly.pdbx_strand_id
1 'polypeptide(L)' 'SEILQEQSAFAIKDLAINGYDLTAIGLKPGPKFSHYLQKCLEAVMDGTCENNHDELLKFVVQLLM' A
#
# COMPACT_ATOMS: atom_id res chain seq x y z
N SER A 1 -25.53 7.02 -2.12
CA SER A 1 -24.39 6.57 -2.89
C SER A 1 -23.10 7.02 -2.24
N GLU A 2 -23.09 8.23 -1.79
CA GLU A 2 -21.89 8.72 -1.11
C GLU A 2 -21.61 7.89 0.10
N ILE A 3 -22.65 7.41 0.72
CA ILE A 3 -22.50 6.62 1.92
C ILE A 3 -21.72 5.36 1.62
N LEU A 4 -21.97 4.79 0.48
CA LEU A 4 -21.23 3.61 0.09
C LEU A 4 -19.76 3.88 -0.03
N GLN A 5 -19.43 5.05 -0.52
CA GLN A 5 -18.04 5.40 -0.66
C GLN A 5 -17.34 5.42 0.66
N GLU A 6 -18.03 5.90 1.68
CA GLU A 6 -17.42 5.92 3.00
C GLU A 6 -17.10 4.54 3.49
N GLN A 7 -17.98 3.62 3.23
CA GLN A 7 -17.80 2.26 3.71
C GLN A 7 -16.65 1.58 3.01
N SER A 8 -16.47 1.91 1.76
CA SER A 8 -15.38 1.31 0.99
C SER A 8 -14.25 2.29 0.83
N ALA A 9 -14.09 3.16 1.81
CA ALA A 9 -13.20 4.28 1.66
C ALA A 9 -11.73 3.95 1.90
N PHE A 10 -11.40 2.73 2.17
CA PHE A 10 -10.00 2.40 2.35
C PHE A 10 -9.30 2.51 1.00
N ALA A 11 -8.38 3.42 0.91
CA ALA A 11 -7.71 3.74 -0.34
C ALA A 11 -6.21 3.79 -0.12
N ILE A 12 -5.48 3.89 -1.23
CA ILE A 12 -4.02 3.94 -1.16
C ILE A 12 -3.56 5.05 -0.22
N LYS A 13 -4.23 6.18 -0.22
CA LYS A 13 -3.84 7.29 0.64
C LYS A 13 -4.01 6.97 2.12
N ASP A 14 -4.79 5.95 2.43
CA ASP A 14 -5.00 5.54 3.81
C ASP A 14 -3.95 4.56 4.30
N LEU A 15 -3.08 4.11 3.42
CA LEU A 15 -2.02 3.20 3.81
C LEU A 15 -1.00 3.92 4.69
N ALA A 16 -0.35 3.14 5.55
CA ALA A 16 0.66 3.67 6.43
C ALA A 16 1.93 4.05 5.70
N ILE A 17 2.05 3.68 4.42
CA ILE A 17 3.21 4.04 3.61
C ILE A 17 2.75 4.81 2.38
N ASN A 18 3.72 5.41 1.70
CA ASN A 18 3.44 6.15 0.48
C ASN A 18 4.65 6.04 -0.44
N GLY A 19 4.65 6.83 -1.52
CA GLY A 19 5.74 6.77 -2.47
C GLY A 19 7.11 7.08 -1.87
N TYR A 20 7.15 7.94 -0.88
CA TYR A 20 8.42 8.25 -0.25
C TYR A 20 9.02 7.03 0.42
N ASP A 21 8.17 6.23 1.04
CA ASP A 21 8.66 5.02 1.69
C ASP A 21 9.19 4.03 0.67
N LEU A 22 8.54 3.94 -0.48
CA LEU A 22 9.02 3.07 -1.54
C LEU A 22 10.37 3.54 -2.07
N THR A 23 10.53 4.85 -2.19
CA THR A 23 11.82 5.38 -2.62
C THR A 23 12.89 5.06 -1.59
N ALA A 24 12.55 5.11 -0.31
CA ALA A 24 13.51 4.85 0.74
C ALA A 24 14.05 3.43 0.71
N ILE A 25 13.26 2.50 0.22
CA ILE A 25 13.72 1.11 0.15
C ILE A 25 14.34 0.76 -1.20
N GLY A 26 14.52 1.76 -2.05
CA GLY A 26 15.25 1.55 -3.29
C GLY A 26 14.43 1.55 -4.56
N LEU A 27 13.13 1.75 -4.47
CA LEU A 27 12.30 1.81 -5.66
C LEU A 27 12.42 3.16 -6.33
N LYS A 28 12.37 3.16 -7.64
CA LYS A 28 12.43 4.38 -8.40
C LYS A 28 11.02 4.90 -8.63
N PRO A 29 10.82 6.23 -8.63
CA PRO A 29 9.52 6.80 -8.95
C PRO A 29 9.06 6.35 -10.32
N GLY A 30 7.77 6.06 -10.43
CA GLY A 30 7.24 5.64 -11.71
C GLY A 30 5.93 4.89 -11.54
N PRO A 31 5.41 4.33 -12.63
CA PRO A 31 4.13 3.63 -12.59
C PRO A 31 4.12 2.43 -11.66
N LYS A 32 5.27 1.86 -11.35
CA LYS A 32 5.32 0.72 -10.45
C LYS A 32 4.93 1.09 -9.03
N PHE A 33 5.07 2.34 -8.64
CA PHE A 33 4.63 2.77 -7.32
C PHE A 33 3.17 2.43 -7.11
N SER A 34 2.33 2.76 -8.08
CA SER A 34 0.91 2.43 -7.99
C SER A 34 0.70 0.94 -7.85
N HIS A 35 1.45 0.16 -8.60
CA HIS A 35 1.32 -1.29 -8.55
C HIS A 35 1.60 -1.81 -7.14
N TYR A 36 2.70 -1.38 -6.54
CA TYR A 36 3.06 -1.85 -5.21
C TYR A 36 2.10 -1.36 -4.15
N LEU A 37 1.69 -0.10 -4.27
CA LEU A 37 0.72 0.43 -3.31
C LEU A 37 -0.62 -0.28 -3.44
N GLN A 38 -1.02 -0.61 -4.65
CA GLN A 38 -2.25 -1.35 -4.86
C GLN A 38 -2.15 -2.74 -4.23
N LYS A 39 -1.01 -3.39 -4.37
CA LYS A 39 -0.82 -4.70 -3.73
C LYS A 39 -0.90 -4.58 -2.21
N CYS A 40 -0.31 -3.55 -1.66
CA CYS A 40 -0.40 -3.33 -0.22
C CYS A 40 -1.85 -3.10 0.20
N LEU A 41 -2.57 -2.32 -0.56
CA LEU A 41 -3.96 -2.05 -0.27
C LEU A 41 -4.77 -3.35 -0.24
N GLU A 42 -4.58 -4.18 -1.23
CA GLU A 42 -5.30 -5.45 -1.28
C GLU A 42 -4.94 -6.34 -0.11
N ALA A 43 -3.67 -6.39 0.26
CA ALA A 43 -3.24 -7.22 1.36
C ALA A 43 -3.87 -6.75 2.68
N VAL A 44 -3.97 -5.45 2.86
CA VAL A 44 -4.59 -4.92 4.06
C VAL A 44 -6.08 -5.23 4.07
N MET A 45 -6.73 -5.08 2.95
CA MET A 45 -8.16 -5.35 2.86
C MET A 45 -8.47 -6.82 3.06
N ASP A 46 -7.58 -7.68 2.62
CA ASP A 46 -7.75 -9.12 2.79
C ASP A 46 -7.36 -9.59 4.19
N GLY A 47 -6.68 -8.75 4.96
CA GLY A 47 -6.20 -9.16 6.25
C GLY A 47 -4.86 -9.89 6.19
N THR A 48 -4.23 -9.95 5.03
CA THR A 48 -2.94 -10.61 4.88
C THR A 48 -1.84 -9.79 5.54
N CYS A 49 -1.98 -8.49 5.52
CA CYS A 49 -0.97 -7.58 6.03
C CYS A 49 -1.68 -6.48 6.81
N GLU A 50 -1.08 -6.05 7.90
CA GLU A 50 -1.66 -4.97 8.69
C GLU A 50 -1.30 -3.63 8.08
N ASN A 51 -2.17 -2.63 8.28
CA ASN A 51 -1.90 -1.28 7.82
C ASN A 51 -0.92 -0.64 8.78
N ASN A 52 0.33 -1.02 8.66
CA ASN A 52 1.39 -0.65 9.57
C ASN A 52 2.62 -0.35 8.72
N HIS A 53 3.32 0.72 9.04
CA HIS A 53 4.46 1.15 8.25
C HIS A 53 5.47 0.02 8.06
N ASP A 54 5.87 -0.62 9.16
CA ASP A 54 6.87 -1.67 9.08
C ASP A 54 6.36 -2.89 8.32
N GLU A 55 5.12 -3.27 8.59
CA GLU A 55 4.57 -4.45 7.95
C GLU A 55 4.42 -4.25 6.44
N LEU A 56 3.97 -3.07 6.05
CA LEU A 56 3.80 -2.79 4.63
C LEU A 56 5.13 -2.73 3.92
N LEU A 57 6.15 -2.16 4.56
CA LEU A 57 7.47 -2.13 3.95
C LEU A 57 8.02 -3.54 3.78
N LYS A 58 7.84 -4.40 4.76
CA LYS A 58 8.27 -5.78 4.62
C LYS A 58 7.55 -6.46 3.48
N PHE A 59 6.26 -6.19 3.35
CA PHE A 59 5.48 -6.79 2.29
C PHE A 59 6.04 -6.38 0.92
N VAL A 60 6.32 -5.09 0.75
CA VAL A 60 6.85 -4.61 -0.51
C VAL A 60 8.23 -5.21 -0.79
N VAL A 61 9.07 -5.28 0.22
CA VAL A 61 10.39 -5.85 0.04
C VAL A 61 10.29 -7.30 -0.41
N GLN A 62 9.35 -8.04 0.12
CA GLN A 62 9.15 -9.41 -0.32
C GLN A 62 8.68 -9.47 -1.76
N LEU A 63 7.90 -8.52 -2.20
CA LEU A 63 7.48 -8.47 -3.59
C LEU A 63 8.66 -8.18 -4.51
N LEU A 64 9.66 -7.47 -4.01
CA LEU A 64 10.83 -7.15 -4.80
C LEU A 64 11.78 -8.33 -4.96
N MET A 65 11.71 -9.26 -4.05
CA MET A 65 12.51 -10.46 -4.16
C MET A 65 11.80 -11.44 -5.12
#